data_c228a168afee8bba7ce9663d10000267
#
_entry.id   c228a168afee8bba7ce9663d10000267
#
_cell.length_a   1.000
_cell.length_b   1.000
_cell.length_c   1.000
_cell.angle_alpha   90.00
_cell.angle_beta   90.00
_cell.angle_gamma   90.00
#
_symmetry.space_group_name_H-M   'P 1'
#
loop_
_entity.id
_entity.type
_entity.pdbx_description
1 polymer ?
#
loop_
_entity_poly.entity_id
_entity_poly.type
_entity_poly.pdbx_seq_one_letter_code
_entity_poly.pdbx_strand_id
1 'polypeptide(L)'
;MAEAQVSCDNDDKQQCQPCSRKSDNRAAVIFCLTCKEFQCLDCSKGHDIYAFMNDHKLVSVAEGQSHVSSTECDDFDATLYKCVKHNKRFKFYCKQDNTLLCTKCAITSHGKCENIVDIEDMDGQGRCDKLKNELVAAINLTNQVTELLDDANSRLSADIRALSDKLKDMKARFIQIFDDFTDEILTHASVYSKSTNNDLAKKKVKCETQVQSMKKDVRTLDSIISTGTPAEQFITEHRMLDDVQHAVKDATSIHEELSTIDINCSFDDQFKKFKSKVQSEFNSESFKISYQLRNPSKLEFVRSIELKKTGDDLEEPFYSGFSFLPDGRLVVLDNFNSKCLIYDVNLNVKNTYKLPYKYPYCVAAVSDDEVVVTSGGNNRLDFLNVSKTNKVTFKRSCEMNAQYDSISMMNNENFVVSTIDHIKPFRIVSMSGDETDINIKTSSKKYPVGTNYCTYICGRSIIVQADRDEDKIYIYNIESGDNVVVKDELVKSPCGLAVGPYDHVFVGSNSTKCLVEITPGGRVLSSHQVDMMSPRYIAISKDKKLLAVSNTAKDARKLSLYKIA
;
A
#
# COMPACT_ATOMS: atom_id res chain seq x y z
N MET A 1 -5.72 43.45 -12.43
CA MET A 1 -4.78 44.57 -12.33
C MET A 1 -4.36 44.74 -10.89
N ALA A 2 -3.13 44.86 -10.67
CA ALA A 2 -2.31 45.01 -9.49
C ALA A 2 -1.67 43.68 -9.00
N GLU A 3 -0.55 43.40 -9.63
CA GLU A 3 0.49 42.51 -9.14
C GLU A 3 1.09 43.13 -7.88
N ALA A 4 1.07 42.37 -6.77
CA ALA A 4 1.87 42.67 -5.59
C ALA A 4 3.13 41.80 -5.67
N GLN A 5 4.22 42.40 -6.11
CA GLN A 5 5.56 41.87 -5.97
C GLN A 5 5.89 41.76 -4.46
N VAL A 6 6.04 40.55 -3.97
CA VAL A 6 6.67 40.28 -2.66
C VAL A 6 8.17 40.19 -2.92
N SER A 7 8.89 41.25 -2.55
CA SER A 7 10.33 41.27 -2.48
C SER A 7 10.80 40.37 -1.32
N CYS A 8 11.49 39.27 -1.62
CA CYS A 8 12.25 38.47 -0.66
C CYS A 8 13.58 39.17 -0.37
N ASP A 9 13.61 40.11 0.56
CA ASP A 9 14.84 40.57 1.21
C ASP A 9 14.91 39.87 2.58
N ASN A 10 15.47 38.66 2.61
CA ASN A 10 15.99 38.06 3.84
C ASN A 10 17.41 38.63 4.05
N ASP A 11 17.48 39.80 4.68
CA ASP A 11 18.66 40.30 5.33
C ASP A 11 18.94 39.46 6.59
N ASP A 12 19.74 38.39 6.46
CA ASP A 12 20.31 37.61 7.58
C ASP A 12 21.35 38.46 8.32
N LYS A 13 20.91 39.56 8.95
CA LYS A 13 21.76 40.40 9.79
C LYS A 13 22.01 39.69 11.11
N GLN A 14 23.29 39.33 11.33
CA GLN A 14 23.72 38.75 12.61
C GLN A 14 23.27 39.63 13.78
N GLN A 15 22.63 39.02 14.80
CA GLN A 15 22.07 39.75 15.92
C GLN A 15 23.08 39.96 17.03
N CYS A 16 22.94 41.08 17.76
CA CYS A 16 23.72 41.39 18.96
C CYS A 16 23.39 40.44 20.11
N GLN A 17 24.33 39.58 20.50
CA GLN A 17 24.11 38.56 21.53
C GLN A 17 23.84 39.16 22.94
N PRO A 18 24.55 40.22 23.41
CA PRO A 18 24.19 40.89 24.65
C PRO A 18 22.80 41.53 24.65
N CYS A 19 22.35 42.09 23.51
CA CYS A 19 20.99 42.63 23.40
C CYS A 19 19.93 41.52 23.41
N SER A 20 20.17 40.43 22.65
CA SER A 20 19.25 39.27 22.61
C SER A 20 19.02 38.64 23.98
N ARG A 21 20.01 38.62 24.86
CA ARG A 21 19.85 38.19 26.26
C ARG A 21 18.89 39.07 27.09
N LYS A 22 18.63 40.30 26.60
CA LYS A 22 17.68 41.26 27.23
C LYS A 22 16.39 41.40 26.45
N SER A 23 16.14 40.47 25.51
CA SER A 23 14.98 40.47 24.61
C SER A 23 14.90 41.70 23.68
N ASP A 24 16.05 42.32 23.37
CA ASP A 24 16.18 43.44 22.45
C ASP A 24 16.89 42.96 21.17
N ASN A 25 16.26 43.14 20.01
CA ASN A 25 16.76 42.63 18.72
C ASN A 25 17.49 43.74 17.95
N ARG A 26 18.77 43.91 18.21
CA ARG A 26 19.65 44.84 17.48
C ARG A 26 20.61 44.10 16.58
N ALA A 27 20.84 44.64 15.39
CA ALA A 27 21.85 44.12 14.50
C ALA A 27 23.28 44.28 15.06
N ALA A 28 24.09 43.24 14.96
CA ALA A 28 25.49 43.30 15.33
C ALA A 28 26.30 44.02 14.23
N VAL A 29 27.32 44.77 14.61
CA VAL A 29 28.24 45.49 13.72
C VAL A 29 29.69 45.12 13.99
N ILE A 30 30.00 44.57 15.15
CA ILE A 30 31.33 44.21 15.63
C ILE A 30 31.29 42.78 16.21
N PHE A 31 32.39 42.07 16.06
CA PHE A 31 32.67 40.80 16.73
C PHE A 31 33.89 40.93 17.62
N CYS A 32 33.77 40.55 18.88
CA CYS A 32 34.91 40.49 19.77
C CYS A 32 35.57 39.12 19.73
N LEU A 33 36.81 39.01 19.30
CA LEU A 33 37.58 37.76 19.19
C LEU A 33 37.81 37.11 20.58
N THR A 34 37.91 37.93 21.64
CA THR A 34 38.16 37.45 22.99
C THR A 34 36.87 37.04 23.71
N CYS A 35 35.78 37.82 23.58
CA CYS A 35 34.48 37.49 24.13
C CYS A 35 33.77 36.41 23.30
N LYS A 36 34.14 36.23 22.03
CA LYS A 36 33.49 35.38 21.05
C LYS A 36 32.00 35.71 20.82
N GLU A 37 31.70 37.04 20.84
CA GLU A 37 30.31 37.52 20.76
C GLU A 37 30.12 38.57 19.68
N PHE A 38 29.02 38.48 18.93
CA PHE A 38 28.56 39.53 18.02
C PHE A 38 27.85 40.64 18.82
N GLN A 39 28.23 41.90 18.61
CA GLN A 39 27.79 43.04 19.39
C GLN A 39 27.37 44.22 18.52
N CYS A 40 26.35 44.96 18.94
CA CYS A 40 26.03 46.27 18.38
C CYS A 40 27.01 47.33 18.89
N LEU A 41 27.04 48.53 18.28
CA LEU A 41 27.93 49.62 18.67
C LEU A 41 27.80 50.00 20.16
N ASP A 42 26.61 49.95 20.76
CA ASP A 42 26.42 50.32 22.17
C ASP A 42 27.01 49.26 23.10
N CYS A 43 26.83 47.97 22.78
CA CYS A 43 27.39 46.90 23.59
C CYS A 43 28.92 46.80 23.46
N SER A 44 29.50 47.15 22.31
CA SER A 44 30.96 47.14 22.12
C SER A 44 31.67 48.24 22.89
N LYS A 45 31.01 49.37 23.21
CA LYS A 45 31.57 50.45 24.05
C LYS A 45 32.03 49.97 25.44
N GLY A 46 31.49 48.85 25.90
CA GLY A 46 31.94 48.24 27.15
C GLY A 46 33.43 47.86 27.13
N HIS A 47 34.00 47.60 25.95
CA HIS A 47 35.40 47.25 25.78
C HIS A 47 36.33 48.48 25.97
N ASP A 48 35.81 49.71 25.75
CA ASP A 48 36.54 50.95 25.97
C ASP A 48 36.38 51.49 27.41
N ILE A 49 35.30 51.07 28.09
CA ILE A 49 34.94 51.58 29.41
C ILE A 49 35.57 50.78 30.56
N TYR A 50 35.67 49.46 30.38
CA TYR A 50 36.18 48.58 31.44
C TYR A 50 37.65 48.21 31.19
N ALA A 51 38.56 48.58 32.09
CA ALA A 51 40.00 48.38 31.98
C ALA A 51 40.40 46.92 31.73
N PHE A 52 39.60 45.92 32.18
CA PHE A 52 39.88 44.50 31.95
C PHE A 52 39.47 44.02 30.56
N MET A 53 38.81 44.87 29.77
CA MET A 53 38.42 44.57 28.37
C MET A 53 39.24 45.35 27.34
N ASN A 54 40.15 46.23 27.73
CA ASN A 54 40.93 47.07 26.80
C ASN A 54 41.82 46.28 25.86
N ASP A 55 42.25 45.08 26.24
CA ASP A 55 43.08 44.21 25.42
C ASP A 55 42.25 43.29 24.48
N HIS A 56 40.93 43.44 24.50
CA HIS A 56 40.06 42.63 23.64
C HIS A 56 40.10 43.15 22.20
N LYS A 57 40.33 42.24 21.26
CA LYS A 57 40.44 42.59 19.84
C LYS A 57 39.03 42.55 19.19
N LEU A 58 38.62 43.73 18.72
CA LEU A 58 37.38 43.91 17.98
C LEU A 58 37.61 43.87 16.47
N VAL A 59 36.76 43.14 15.75
CA VAL A 59 36.81 42.99 14.28
C VAL A 59 35.41 43.21 13.69
N SER A 60 35.35 43.37 12.36
CA SER A 60 34.07 43.50 11.67
C SER A 60 33.22 42.19 11.77
N VAL A 61 31.91 42.30 11.57
CA VAL A 61 31.01 41.09 11.56
C VAL A 61 31.44 40.11 10.49
N ALA A 62 31.87 40.56 9.31
CA ALA A 62 32.34 39.70 8.23
C ALA A 62 33.63 38.93 8.60
N GLU A 63 34.59 39.61 9.22
CA GLU A 63 35.78 38.94 9.77
C GLU A 63 35.43 38.02 10.94
N GLY A 64 34.49 38.41 11.80
CA GLY A 64 33.99 37.58 12.88
C GLY A 64 33.32 36.29 12.37
N GLN A 65 32.54 36.36 11.32
CA GLN A 65 31.93 35.18 10.68
C GLN A 65 32.99 34.24 10.09
N SER A 66 34.04 34.78 9.47
CA SER A 66 35.14 33.94 8.99
C SER A 66 35.94 33.29 10.12
N HIS A 67 36.05 33.94 11.26
CA HIS A 67 36.65 33.37 12.47
C HIS A 67 35.74 32.32 13.16
N VAL A 68 34.44 32.49 13.15
CA VAL A 68 33.51 31.51 13.68
C VAL A 68 33.46 30.26 12.78
N SER A 69 33.51 30.43 11.46
CA SER A 69 33.57 29.29 10.52
C SER A 69 34.96 28.59 10.50
N SER A 70 36.02 29.25 10.91
CA SER A 70 37.35 28.63 11.03
C SER A 70 37.64 28.02 12.41
N THR A 71 36.83 28.38 13.46
CA THR A 71 37.00 27.85 14.82
C THR A 71 36.22 26.57 15.08
N GLU A 72 35.48 26.01 14.13
CA GLU A 72 34.90 24.69 14.28
C GLU A 72 35.93 23.53 14.32
N CYS A 73 37.22 23.81 14.10
CA CYS A 73 38.30 22.82 14.13
C CYS A 73 39.27 22.93 15.29
N ASP A 74 39.24 23.97 16.16
CA ASP A 74 40.34 24.23 17.13
C ASP A 74 39.91 24.27 18.61
N ASP A 75 38.72 23.95 19.01
CA ASP A 75 38.42 23.68 20.43
C ASP A 75 38.71 22.20 20.77
N PHE A 76 39.99 21.84 20.68
CA PHE A 76 40.49 20.67 21.39
C PHE A 76 40.25 20.95 22.90
N ASP A 77 39.16 20.40 23.45
CA ASP A 77 38.79 20.62 24.84
C ASP A 77 39.96 20.23 25.77
N ALA A 78 40.71 21.23 26.23
CA ALA A 78 41.83 21.02 27.12
C ALA A 78 41.44 20.29 28.42
N THR A 79 40.13 20.11 28.67
CA THR A 79 39.61 19.34 29.77
C THR A 79 39.70 17.84 29.50
N LEU A 80 39.74 17.40 28.23
CA LEU A 80 39.86 15.99 27.81
C LEU A 80 41.10 15.30 28.40
N TYR A 81 42.16 16.05 28.63
CA TYR A 81 43.42 15.55 29.21
C TYR A 81 43.53 15.74 30.70
N LYS A 82 42.48 16.24 31.39
CA LYS A 82 42.50 16.54 32.81
C LYS A 82 41.49 15.71 33.59
N CYS A 83 41.91 15.30 34.77
CA CYS A 83 41.05 14.62 35.72
C CYS A 83 39.95 15.54 36.22
N VAL A 84 38.69 15.17 36.03
CA VAL A 84 37.50 15.95 36.47
C VAL A 84 37.49 16.23 37.98
N LYS A 85 37.99 15.32 38.82
CA LYS A 85 38.05 15.46 40.28
C LYS A 85 39.15 16.41 40.76
N HIS A 86 40.29 16.51 40.04
CA HIS A 86 41.48 17.19 40.55
C HIS A 86 42.00 18.28 39.60
N ASN A 87 41.42 18.47 38.44
CA ASN A 87 41.83 19.40 37.38
C ASN A 87 43.34 19.30 37.02
N LYS A 88 43.90 18.09 37.17
CA LYS A 88 45.29 17.79 36.85
C LYS A 88 45.37 16.89 35.60
N ARG A 89 46.37 17.06 34.77
CA ARG A 89 46.60 16.19 33.60
C ARG A 89 46.64 14.73 34.01
N PHE A 90 46.09 13.88 33.18
CA PHE A 90 46.28 12.43 33.31
C PHE A 90 47.72 12.10 33.02
N LYS A 91 48.31 11.26 33.85
CA LYS A 91 49.68 10.79 33.73
C LYS A 91 49.77 9.27 33.75
N PHE A 92 48.80 8.59 34.37
CA PHE A 92 48.82 7.14 34.55
C PHE A 92 47.56 6.50 34.02
N TYR A 93 47.63 5.26 33.64
CA TYR A 93 46.53 4.39 33.27
C TYR A 93 46.48 3.15 34.13
N CYS A 94 45.37 2.92 34.79
CA CYS A 94 45.14 1.69 35.55
C CYS A 94 44.56 0.61 34.63
N LYS A 95 45.36 -0.42 34.30
CA LYS A 95 44.90 -1.55 33.47
C LYS A 95 43.82 -2.40 34.15
N GLN A 96 43.81 -2.42 35.50
CA GLN A 96 42.86 -3.19 36.28
C GLN A 96 41.45 -2.58 36.23
N ASP A 97 41.33 -1.26 36.35
CA ASP A 97 40.06 -0.55 36.38
C ASP A 97 39.73 0.15 35.04
N ASN A 98 40.59 0.01 34.04
CA ASN A 98 40.47 0.60 32.71
C ASN A 98 40.20 2.12 32.76
N THR A 99 40.97 2.85 33.60
CA THR A 99 40.76 4.27 33.87
C THR A 99 42.03 5.09 33.76
N LEU A 100 41.88 6.33 33.23
CA LEU A 100 42.95 7.34 33.19
C LEU A 100 43.06 8.01 34.57
N LEU A 101 44.30 8.16 35.09
CA LEU A 101 44.57 8.67 36.42
C LEU A 101 45.49 9.87 36.36
N CYS A 102 45.15 10.94 37.08
CA CYS A 102 46.13 11.95 37.47
C CYS A 102 46.97 11.45 38.65
N THR A 103 48.11 12.08 38.93
CA THR A 103 48.98 11.67 40.03
C THR A 103 48.26 11.56 41.38
N LYS A 104 47.27 12.44 41.63
CA LYS A 104 46.50 12.36 42.91
C LYS A 104 45.57 11.16 42.93
N CYS A 105 44.87 10.82 41.86
CA CYS A 105 44.02 9.63 41.77
C CYS A 105 44.85 8.34 41.90
N ALA A 106 46.03 8.27 41.26
CA ALA A 106 46.91 7.12 41.34
C ALA A 106 47.31 6.82 42.82
N ILE A 107 47.63 7.84 43.59
CA ILE A 107 48.02 7.71 44.99
C ILE A 107 46.81 7.45 45.92
N THR A 108 45.73 8.20 45.78
CA THR A 108 44.63 8.19 46.76
C THR A 108 43.58 7.10 46.50
N SER A 109 43.28 6.81 45.25
CA SER A 109 42.21 5.90 44.90
C SER A 109 42.70 4.58 44.34
N HIS A 110 43.87 4.55 43.71
CA HIS A 110 44.43 3.36 43.02
C HIS A 110 45.77 2.93 43.60
N GLY A 111 46.18 3.44 44.79
CA GLY A 111 47.47 3.09 45.41
C GLY A 111 47.66 1.60 45.76
N LYS A 112 46.61 0.77 45.62
CA LYS A 112 46.63 -0.68 45.82
C LYS A 112 46.58 -1.45 44.50
N CYS A 113 46.45 -0.78 43.35
CA CYS A 113 46.41 -1.46 42.05
C CYS A 113 47.82 -1.82 41.59
N GLU A 114 48.00 -3.08 41.22
CA GLU A 114 49.33 -3.63 40.83
C GLU A 114 49.71 -3.27 39.40
N ASN A 115 48.76 -2.87 38.54
CA ASN A 115 48.94 -2.67 37.11
C ASN A 115 48.68 -1.22 36.70
N ILE A 116 49.40 -0.24 37.28
CA ILE A 116 49.40 1.15 36.87
C ILE A 116 50.61 1.38 36.00
N VAL A 117 50.38 1.93 34.78
CA VAL A 117 51.45 2.25 33.81
C VAL A 117 51.46 3.74 33.56
N ASP A 118 52.65 4.32 33.29
CA ASP A 118 52.71 5.70 32.79
C ASP A 118 52.16 5.78 31.37
N ILE A 119 51.39 6.83 31.06
CA ILE A 119 50.78 7.01 29.75
C ILE A 119 51.88 7.28 28.69
N GLU A 120 53.03 7.88 29.11
CA GLU A 120 54.14 8.14 28.20
C GLU A 120 54.81 6.84 27.72
N ASP A 121 54.71 5.76 28.50
CA ASP A 121 55.25 4.41 28.15
C ASP A 121 54.24 3.60 27.30
N MET A 122 53.09 4.15 26.96
CA MET A 122 52.07 3.42 26.16
C MET A 122 52.26 3.68 24.68
N ASP A 123 52.40 2.60 23.92
CA ASP A 123 52.37 2.67 22.47
C ASP A 123 51.00 3.15 21.98
N GLY A 124 50.95 4.40 21.48
CA GLY A 124 49.75 5.03 20.96
C GLY A 124 49.60 4.94 19.45
N GLN A 125 50.61 4.42 18.72
CA GLN A 125 50.57 4.37 17.27
C GLN A 125 49.42 3.47 16.75
N GLY A 126 48.66 4.01 15.83
CA GLY A 126 47.56 3.28 15.15
C GLY A 126 46.22 3.17 15.90
N ARG A 127 46.18 3.50 17.20
CA ARG A 127 44.90 3.41 17.96
C ARG A 127 43.92 4.53 17.60
N CYS A 128 44.47 5.77 17.42
CA CYS A 128 43.66 6.91 17.01
C CYS A 128 43.17 6.77 15.58
N ASP A 129 43.96 6.17 14.69
CA ASP A 129 43.54 5.92 13.31
C ASP A 129 42.42 4.88 13.24
N LYS A 130 42.51 3.83 14.05
CA LYS A 130 41.44 2.85 14.16
C LYS A 130 40.14 3.48 14.68
N LEU A 131 40.22 4.28 15.76
CA LEU A 131 39.07 4.99 16.32
C LEU A 131 38.49 5.99 15.31
N LYS A 132 39.34 6.72 14.57
CA LYS A 132 38.92 7.63 13.51
C LYS A 132 38.12 6.87 12.43
N ASN A 133 38.60 5.72 11.99
CA ASN A 133 37.92 4.91 10.99
C ASN A 133 36.56 4.38 11.52
N GLU A 134 36.53 3.95 12.79
CA GLU A 134 35.28 3.53 13.44
C GLU A 134 34.28 4.70 13.57
N LEU A 135 34.73 5.91 13.90
CA LEU A 135 33.90 7.11 13.95
C LEU A 135 33.37 7.50 12.57
N VAL A 136 34.22 7.45 11.54
CA VAL A 136 33.78 7.72 10.16
C VAL A 136 32.73 6.69 9.72
N ALA A 137 32.94 5.42 10.04
CA ALA A 137 31.95 4.37 9.77
C ALA A 137 30.63 4.62 10.51
N ALA A 138 30.69 5.04 11.78
CA ALA A 138 29.50 5.38 12.57
C ALA A 138 28.75 6.60 12.01
N ILE A 139 29.49 7.65 11.59
CA ILE A 139 28.90 8.83 10.94
C ILE A 139 28.17 8.41 9.66
N ASN A 140 28.82 7.63 8.80
CA ASN A 140 28.22 7.15 7.56
C ASN A 140 26.95 6.34 7.82
N LEU A 141 26.97 5.45 8.82
CA LEU A 141 25.80 4.67 9.21
C LEU A 141 24.68 5.58 9.73
N THR A 142 25.02 6.58 10.54
CA THR A 142 24.02 7.53 11.08
C THR A 142 23.39 8.36 9.97
N ASN A 143 24.18 8.83 9.02
CA ASN A 143 23.67 9.55 7.84
C ASN A 143 22.72 8.68 7.02
N GLN A 144 23.06 7.41 6.78
CA GLN A 144 22.18 6.46 6.12
C GLN A 144 20.86 6.28 6.88
N VAL A 145 20.90 6.19 8.21
CA VAL A 145 19.69 6.09 9.03
C VAL A 145 18.84 7.36 8.91
N THR A 146 19.44 8.53 8.86
CA THR A 146 18.72 9.81 8.67
C THR A 146 18.00 9.84 7.33
N GLU A 147 18.67 9.48 6.24
CA GLU A 147 18.06 9.39 4.90
C GLU A 147 16.87 8.39 4.89
N LEU A 148 17.01 7.27 5.59
CA LEU A 148 15.94 6.29 5.71
C LEU A 148 14.73 6.79 6.48
N LEU A 149 14.95 7.63 7.50
CA LEU A 149 13.86 8.24 8.28
C LEU A 149 13.10 9.28 7.43
N ASP A 150 13.82 10.08 6.65
CA ASP A 150 13.21 11.06 5.74
C ASP A 150 12.37 10.37 4.66
N ASP A 151 12.88 9.29 4.11
CA ASP A 151 12.20 8.45 3.14
C ASP A 151 10.92 7.80 3.74
N ALA A 152 11.02 7.29 4.97
CA ALA A 152 9.87 6.72 5.68
C ALA A 152 8.79 7.78 5.94
N ASN A 153 9.18 9.01 6.32
CA ASN A 153 8.26 10.12 6.54
C ASN A 153 7.56 10.56 5.25
N SER A 154 8.32 10.62 4.16
CA SER A 154 7.77 10.94 2.82
C SER A 154 6.74 9.91 2.36
N ARG A 155 7.02 8.62 2.58
CA ARG A 155 6.07 7.52 2.27
C ARG A 155 4.83 7.58 3.13
N LEU A 156 4.97 7.79 4.44
CA LEU A 156 3.82 7.92 5.34
C LEU A 156 2.90 9.05 4.87
N SER A 157 3.48 10.18 4.46
CA SER A 157 2.73 11.31 3.93
C SER A 157 2.00 10.99 2.62
N ALA A 158 2.59 10.16 1.76
CA ALA A 158 1.97 9.66 0.53
C ALA A 158 0.83 8.67 0.83
N ASP A 159 1.05 7.72 1.75
CA ASP A 159 0.04 6.74 2.16
C ASP A 159 -1.20 7.42 2.80
N ILE A 160 -0.99 8.46 3.60
CA ILE A 160 -2.08 9.26 4.19
C ILE A 160 -2.88 9.99 3.10
N ARG A 161 -2.20 10.55 2.08
CA ARG A 161 -2.90 11.18 0.94
C ARG A 161 -3.71 10.16 0.16
N ALA A 162 -3.13 9.02 -0.18
CA ALA A 162 -3.84 7.94 -0.88
C ALA A 162 -5.06 7.43 -0.09
N LEU A 163 -4.94 7.29 1.24
CA LEU A 163 -6.06 6.96 2.11
C LEU A 163 -7.15 8.04 2.07
N SER A 164 -6.77 9.33 2.12
CA SER A 164 -7.71 10.44 2.02
C SER A 164 -8.50 10.41 0.72
N ASP A 165 -7.84 10.13 -0.40
CA ASP A 165 -8.49 10.08 -1.71
C ASP A 165 -9.40 8.85 -1.85
N LYS A 166 -9.00 7.71 -1.32
CA LYS A 166 -9.86 6.52 -1.20
C LYS A 166 -11.13 6.79 -0.40
N LEU A 167 -11.01 7.48 0.74
CA LEU A 167 -12.17 7.85 1.56
C LEU A 167 -13.10 8.82 0.85
N LYS A 168 -12.56 9.77 0.07
CA LYS A 168 -13.37 10.68 -0.77
C LYS A 168 -14.14 9.92 -1.85
N ASP A 169 -13.48 8.98 -2.53
CA ASP A 169 -14.12 8.13 -3.54
C ASP A 169 -15.24 7.27 -2.94
N MET A 170 -14.97 6.61 -1.81
CA MET A 170 -15.99 5.84 -1.09
C MET A 170 -17.19 6.71 -0.70
N LYS A 171 -16.94 7.93 -0.22
CA LYS A 171 -18.01 8.89 0.11
C LYS A 171 -18.83 9.25 -1.13
N ALA A 172 -18.18 9.52 -2.26
CA ALA A 172 -18.88 9.85 -3.52
C ALA A 172 -19.75 8.69 -4.00
N ARG A 173 -19.24 7.46 -3.97
CA ARG A 173 -20.01 6.24 -4.32
C ARG A 173 -21.19 6.02 -3.39
N PHE A 174 -21.01 6.22 -2.09
CA PHE A 174 -22.10 6.10 -1.13
C PHE A 174 -23.21 7.14 -1.39
N ILE A 175 -22.83 8.40 -1.64
CA ILE A 175 -23.78 9.46 -1.99
C ILE A 175 -24.56 9.08 -3.26
N GLN A 176 -23.89 8.60 -4.30
CA GLN A 176 -24.55 8.17 -5.54
C GLN A 176 -25.56 7.05 -5.31
N ILE A 177 -25.22 6.03 -4.50
CA ILE A 177 -26.15 4.94 -4.16
C ILE A 177 -27.37 5.49 -3.40
N PHE A 178 -27.16 6.49 -2.53
CA PHE A 178 -28.25 7.12 -1.78
C PHE A 178 -29.14 7.99 -2.67
N ASP A 179 -28.56 8.74 -3.59
CA ASP A 179 -29.30 9.56 -4.55
C ASP A 179 -30.15 8.69 -5.47
N ASP A 180 -29.57 7.61 -6.04
CA ASP A 180 -30.30 6.62 -6.85
C ASP A 180 -31.49 6.04 -6.08
N PHE A 181 -31.31 5.71 -4.80
CA PHE A 181 -32.38 5.20 -3.93
C PHE A 181 -33.48 6.23 -3.73
N THR A 182 -33.12 7.48 -3.49
CA THR A 182 -34.07 8.57 -3.30
C THR A 182 -34.87 8.83 -4.56
N ASP A 183 -34.18 8.85 -5.72
CA ASP A 183 -34.84 9.06 -7.02
C ASP A 183 -35.79 7.92 -7.38
N GLU A 184 -35.46 6.68 -7.06
CA GLU A 184 -36.36 5.52 -7.23
C GLU A 184 -37.64 5.72 -6.43
N ILE A 185 -37.54 6.11 -5.15
CA ILE A 185 -38.70 6.34 -4.27
C ILE A 185 -39.57 7.49 -4.82
N LEU A 186 -38.96 8.62 -5.16
CA LEU A 186 -39.68 9.79 -5.68
C LEU A 186 -40.37 9.47 -7.00
N THR A 187 -39.75 8.68 -7.85
CA THR A 187 -40.34 8.22 -9.12
C THR A 187 -41.58 7.36 -8.86
N HIS A 188 -41.48 6.38 -7.97
CA HIS A 188 -42.61 5.55 -7.57
C HIS A 188 -43.77 6.36 -6.96
N ALA A 189 -43.45 7.30 -6.06
CA ALA A 189 -44.44 8.20 -5.46
C ALA A 189 -45.11 9.09 -6.52
N SER A 190 -44.36 9.60 -7.49
CA SER A 190 -44.90 10.41 -8.60
C SER A 190 -45.85 9.61 -9.49
N VAL A 191 -45.49 8.37 -9.85
CA VAL A 191 -46.34 7.48 -10.65
C VAL A 191 -47.63 7.17 -9.91
N TYR A 192 -47.52 6.83 -8.61
CA TYR A 192 -48.69 6.58 -7.76
C TYR A 192 -49.61 7.80 -7.67
N SER A 193 -49.04 8.97 -7.39
CA SER A 193 -49.79 10.25 -7.33
C SER A 193 -50.52 10.57 -8.65
N LYS A 194 -49.87 10.38 -9.80
CA LYS A 194 -50.51 10.60 -11.11
C LYS A 194 -51.66 9.65 -11.36
N SER A 195 -51.49 8.36 -11.04
CA SER A 195 -52.55 7.34 -11.18
C SER A 195 -53.76 7.69 -10.31
N THR A 196 -53.48 7.98 -9.03
CA THR A 196 -54.56 8.31 -8.06
C THR A 196 -55.27 9.61 -8.45
N ASN A 197 -54.52 10.65 -8.84
CA ASN A 197 -55.13 11.89 -9.27
C ASN A 197 -56.02 11.73 -10.52
N ASN A 198 -55.62 10.90 -11.50
CA ASN A 198 -56.41 10.59 -12.67
C ASN A 198 -57.74 9.86 -12.29
N ASP A 199 -57.69 8.93 -11.35
CA ASP A 199 -58.88 8.23 -10.90
C ASP A 199 -59.81 9.11 -10.07
N LEU A 200 -59.23 9.98 -9.22
CA LEU A 200 -60.02 11.01 -8.52
C LEU A 200 -60.69 11.99 -9.49
N ALA A 201 -59.97 12.43 -10.52
CA ALA A 201 -60.51 13.31 -11.57
C ALA A 201 -61.67 12.66 -12.32
N LYS A 202 -61.58 11.37 -12.71
CA LYS A 202 -62.69 10.62 -13.33
C LYS A 202 -63.88 10.53 -12.42
N LYS A 203 -63.70 10.19 -11.13
CA LYS A 203 -64.76 10.14 -10.13
C LYS A 203 -65.43 11.52 -9.97
N LYS A 204 -64.64 12.59 -9.91
CA LYS A 204 -65.14 13.96 -9.84
C LYS A 204 -66.04 14.30 -11.03
N VAL A 205 -65.56 14.06 -12.26
CA VAL A 205 -66.35 14.28 -13.47
C VAL A 205 -67.66 13.49 -13.46
N LYS A 206 -67.63 12.24 -13.03
CA LYS A 206 -68.83 11.41 -12.86
C LYS A 206 -69.84 12.07 -11.91
N CYS A 207 -69.40 12.48 -10.71
CA CYS A 207 -70.23 13.17 -9.74
C CYS A 207 -70.79 14.49 -10.26
N GLU A 208 -69.95 15.32 -10.92
CA GLU A 208 -70.40 16.58 -11.52
C GLU A 208 -71.46 16.36 -12.59
N THR A 209 -71.30 15.35 -13.43
CA THR A 209 -72.27 14.97 -14.46
C THR A 209 -73.59 14.52 -13.81
N GLN A 210 -73.54 13.69 -12.78
CA GLN A 210 -74.75 13.26 -12.04
C GLN A 210 -75.45 14.45 -11.38
N VAL A 211 -74.71 15.40 -10.76
CA VAL A 211 -75.30 16.59 -10.16
C VAL A 211 -76.02 17.46 -11.22
N GLN A 212 -75.42 17.62 -12.41
CA GLN A 212 -76.09 18.37 -13.50
C GLN A 212 -77.38 17.66 -13.98
N SER A 213 -77.40 16.35 -14.13
CA SER A 213 -78.56 15.56 -14.45
C SER A 213 -79.68 15.75 -13.40
N MET A 214 -79.34 15.52 -12.13
CA MET A 214 -80.31 15.67 -11.03
C MET A 214 -80.87 17.10 -10.93
N LYS A 215 -80.08 18.13 -11.15
CA LYS A 215 -80.56 19.54 -11.23
C LYS A 215 -81.56 19.75 -12.38
N LYS A 216 -81.39 19.06 -13.51
CA LYS A 216 -82.38 19.07 -14.60
C LYS A 216 -83.64 18.35 -14.21
N ASP A 217 -83.53 17.20 -13.55
CA ASP A 217 -84.66 16.40 -13.09
C ASP A 217 -85.48 17.17 -12.05
N VAL A 218 -84.86 17.87 -11.10
CA VAL A 218 -85.52 18.78 -10.15
C VAL A 218 -86.36 19.84 -10.89
N ARG A 219 -85.79 20.50 -11.90
CA ARG A 219 -86.53 21.50 -12.68
C ARG A 219 -87.72 20.91 -13.44
N THR A 220 -87.57 19.66 -13.93
CA THR A 220 -88.66 18.94 -14.61
C THR A 220 -89.76 18.58 -13.60
N LEU A 221 -89.40 18.14 -12.42
CA LEU A 221 -90.32 17.86 -11.32
C LEU A 221 -91.07 19.12 -10.88
N ASP A 222 -90.37 20.26 -10.71
CA ASP A 222 -90.99 21.52 -10.33
C ASP A 222 -92.05 21.94 -11.36
N SER A 223 -91.77 21.73 -12.63
CA SER A 223 -92.72 22.06 -13.74
C SER A 223 -93.93 21.11 -13.69
N ILE A 224 -93.74 19.81 -13.50
CA ILE A 224 -94.76 18.79 -13.46
C ILE A 224 -95.63 18.90 -12.19
N ILE A 225 -95.07 19.26 -11.06
CA ILE A 225 -95.77 19.56 -9.83
C ILE A 225 -96.68 20.72 -9.98
N SER A 226 -96.26 21.76 -10.71
CA SER A 226 -97.01 23.01 -10.90
C SER A 226 -98.08 22.93 -11.95
N THR A 227 -97.89 22.17 -13.03
CA THR A 227 -98.76 22.21 -14.21
C THR A 227 -99.27 20.83 -14.71
N GLY A 228 -98.68 19.74 -14.20
CA GLY A 228 -98.97 18.37 -14.67
C GLY A 228 -100.13 17.71 -14.07
N THR A 229 -100.74 16.81 -14.83
CA THR A 229 -101.82 15.93 -14.35
C THR A 229 -101.37 14.87 -13.32
N PRO A 230 -102.18 14.33 -12.45
CA PRO A 230 -101.80 13.26 -11.48
C PRO A 230 -101.18 12.04 -12.14
N ALA A 231 -101.55 11.70 -13.35
CA ALA A 231 -100.94 10.58 -14.10
C ALA A 231 -99.53 10.89 -14.55
N GLU A 232 -99.27 12.17 -15.06
CA GLU A 232 -97.92 12.61 -15.43
C GLU A 232 -96.98 12.70 -14.23
N GLN A 233 -97.50 13.16 -13.11
CA GLN A 233 -96.72 13.19 -11.86
C GLN A 233 -96.32 11.75 -11.42
N PHE A 234 -97.24 10.79 -11.39
CA PHE A 234 -96.96 9.40 -11.05
C PHE A 234 -95.94 8.76 -12.02
N ILE A 235 -96.11 8.94 -13.33
CA ILE A 235 -95.15 8.39 -14.33
C ILE A 235 -93.76 8.98 -14.16
N THR A 236 -93.63 10.27 -13.90
CA THR A 236 -92.35 10.93 -13.72
C THR A 236 -91.67 10.49 -12.44
N GLU A 237 -92.40 10.41 -11.32
CA GLU A 237 -91.88 9.87 -10.06
C GLU A 237 -91.28 8.48 -10.24
N HIS A 238 -92.09 7.60 -10.84
CA HIS A 238 -91.70 6.20 -11.01
C HIS A 238 -90.48 6.02 -11.93
N ARG A 239 -90.33 6.87 -12.96
CA ARG A 239 -89.19 6.84 -13.85
C ARG A 239 -87.92 7.43 -13.23
N MET A 240 -88.02 8.45 -12.42
CA MET A 240 -86.87 9.12 -11.81
C MET A 240 -86.41 8.43 -10.51
N LEU A 241 -87.23 7.67 -9.86
CA LEU A 241 -86.87 7.02 -8.58
C LEU A 241 -85.64 6.12 -8.69
N ASP A 242 -85.57 5.30 -9.74
CA ASP A 242 -84.45 4.40 -9.96
C ASP A 242 -83.17 5.15 -10.22
N ASP A 243 -83.22 6.21 -11.03
CA ASP A 243 -82.03 7.07 -11.36
C ASP A 243 -81.52 7.76 -10.10
N VAL A 244 -82.37 8.26 -9.24
CA VAL A 244 -82.01 8.89 -7.97
C VAL A 244 -81.36 7.86 -7.02
N GLN A 245 -81.97 6.66 -6.91
CA GLN A 245 -81.41 5.61 -6.08
C GLN A 245 -80.00 5.16 -6.53
N HIS A 246 -79.80 5.04 -7.86
CA HIS A 246 -78.52 4.74 -8.42
C HIS A 246 -77.49 5.87 -8.18
N ALA A 247 -77.86 7.10 -8.33
CA ALA A 247 -76.97 8.24 -8.06
C ALA A 247 -76.55 8.33 -6.59
N VAL A 248 -77.50 8.10 -5.67
CA VAL A 248 -77.18 8.05 -4.21
C VAL A 248 -76.24 6.91 -3.88
N LYS A 249 -76.49 5.72 -4.42
CA LYS A 249 -75.64 4.56 -4.22
C LYS A 249 -74.25 4.79 -4.73
N ASP A 250 -74.08 5.32 -5.93
CA ASP A 250 -72.78 5.69 -6.54
C ASP A 250 -72.03 6.70 -5.67
N ALA A 251 -72.72 7.78 -5.24
CA ALA A 251 -72.11 8.80 -4.38
C ALA A 251 -71.68 8.24 -3.03
N THR A 252 -72.49 7.39 -2.43
CA THR A 252 -72.16 6.72 -1.16
C THR A 252 -70.92 5.84 -1.30
N SER A 253 -70.88 5.02 -2.36
CA SER A 253 -69.72 4.16 -2.64
C SER A 253 -68.43 4.97 -2.83
N ILE A 254 -68.50 6.08 -3.58
CA ILE A 254 -67.34 6.98 -3.79
C ILE A 254 -66.93 7.64 -2.46
N HIS A 255 -67.88 8.04 -1.64
CA HIS A 255 -67.60 8.64 -0.33
C HIS A 255 -66.93 7.63 0.61
N GLU A 256 -67.38 6.39 0.67
CA GLU A 256 -66.79 5.32 1.45
C GLU A 256 -65.34 5.04 0.99
N GLU A 257 -65.10 4.92 -0.33
CA GLU A 257 -63.77 4.74 -0.90
C GLU A 257 -62.84 5.88 -0.53
N LEU A 258 -63.28 7.15 -0.60
CA LEU A 258 -62.47 8.31 -0.28
C LEU A 258 -62.13 8.44 1.20
N SER A 259 -63.03 7.97 2.08
CA SER A 259 -62.80 7.96 3.54
C SER A 259 -61.74 6.96 3.98
N THR A 260 -61.36 6.01 3.11
CA THR A 260 -60.37 4.96 3.39
C THR A 260 -59.03 5.19 2.67
N ILE A 261 -58.83 6.32 1.94
CA ILE A 261 -57.55 6.64 1.29
C ILE A 261 -56.55 7.03 2.37
N ASP A 262 -55.72 6.07 2.79
CA ASP A 262 -54.56 6.28 3.62
C ASP A 262 -53.28 6.09 2.78
N ILE A 263 -52.37 7.06 2.82
CA ILE A 263 -51.08 6.96 2.13
C ILE A 263 -50.15 6.20 3.04
N ASN A 264 -50.15 4.88 2.93
CA ASN A 264 -49.24 4.02 3.67
C ASN A 264 -48.04 3.68 2.78
N CYS A 265 -46.91 4.39 2.95
CA CYS A 265 -45.68 4.12 2.24
C CYS A 265 -44.83 3.12 3.02
N SER A 266 -44.80 1.86 2.60
CA SER A 266 -43.80 0.89 3.08
C SER A 266 -42.62 0.87 2.15
N PHE A 267 -41.41 1.17 2.71
CA PHE A 267 -40.15 1.18 1.98
C PHE A 267 -39.31 -0.09 2.20
N ASP A 268 -39.88 -1.14 2.78
CA ASP A 268 -39.11 -2.30 3.26
C ASP A 268 -38.33 -3.01 2.14
N ASP A 269 -38.88 -3.16 0.96
CA ASP A 269 -38.23 -3.85 -0.15
C ASP A 269 -37.17 -2.95 -0.82
N GLN A 270 -37.44 -1.67 -0.97
CA GLN A 270 -36.49 -0.69 -1.48
C GLN A 270 -35.31 -0.53 -0.50
N PHE A 271 -35.60 -0.53 0.80
CA PHE A 271 -34.58 -0.44 1.83
C PHE A 271 -33.71 -1.71 1.89
N LYS A 272 -34.29 -2.90 1.69
CA LYS A 272 -33.52 -4.15 1.56
C LYS A 272 -32.59 -4.12 0.35
N LYS A 273 -33.06 -3.65 -0.81
CA LYS A 273 -32.24 -3.48 -2.02
C LYS A 273 -31.11 -2.48 -1.80
N PHE A 274 -31.39 -1.32 -1.21
CA PHE A 274 -30.39 -0.33 -0.83
C PHE A 274 -29.32 -0.93 0.09
N LYS A 275 -29.73 -1.61 1.17
CA LYS A 275 -28.81 -2.27 2.09
C LYS A 275 -27.93 -3.30 1.39
N SER A 276 -28.50 -4.11 0.49
CA SER A 276 -27.74 -5.11 -0.28
C SER A 276 -26.74 -4.45 -1.22
N LYS A 277 -27.11 -3.34 -1.90
CA LYS A 277 -26.22 -2.58 -2.79
C LYS A 277 -25.07 -1.95 -2.02
N VAL A 278 -25.34 -1.34 -0.86
CA VAL A 278 -24.29 -0.82 0.04
C VAL A 278 -23.39 -1.95 0.55
N GLN A 279 -23.93 -3.07 0.96
CA GLN A 279 -23.15 -4.22 1.41
C GLN A 279 -22.27 -4.79 0.30
N SER A 280 -22.79 -4.95 -0.92
CA SER A 280 -21.99 -5.48 -2.04
C SER A 280 -20.85 -4.55 -2.43
N GLU A 281 -21.06 -3.23 -2.36
CA GLU A 281 -20.06 -2.22 -2.72
C GLU A 281 -18.95 -2.07 -1.67
N PHE A 282 -19.29 -2.21 -0.37
CA PHE A 282 -18.37 -1.92 0.74
C PHE A 282 -17.95 -3.15 1.58
N ASN A 283 -18.38 -4.37 1.21
CA ASN A 283 -18.14 -5.58 2.03
C ASN A 283 -16.68 -6.09 2.04
N SER A 284 -15.80 -5.55 1.20
CA SER A 284 -14.43 -6.06 1.07
C SER A 284 -13.37 -5.23 1.83
N GLU A 285 -13.75 -4.11 2.42
CA GLU A 285 -12.75 -3.16 2.95
C GLU A 285 -12.82 -3.01 4.48
N SER A 286 -12.12 -3.89 5.20
CA SER A 286 -11.81 -3.63 6.62
C SER A 286 -10.63 -2.67 6.71
N PHE A 287 -10.85 -1.42 7.14
CA PHE A 287 -9.77 -0.49 7.43
C PHE A 287 -9.11 -0.81 8.77
N LYS A 288 -7.85 -1.22 8.74
CA LYS A 288 -6.96 -1.19 9.91
C LYS A 288 -5.84 -0.21 9.64
N ILE A 289 -5.85 0.93 10.33
CA ILE A 289 -4.70 1.83 10.39
C ILE A 289 -3.83 1.34 11.54
N SER A 290 -2.72 0.70 11.23
CA SER A 290 -1.69 0.38 12.22
C SER A 290 -0.35 0.89 11.72
N TYR A 291 0.26 1.81 12.47
CA TYR A 291 1.64 2.19 12.27
C TYR A 291 2.51 1.25 13.12
N GLN A 292 3.30 0.43 12.46
CA GLN A 292 4.37 -0.33 13.13
C GLN A 292 5.67 -0.05 12.38
N LEU A 293 6.73 0.26 13.12
CA LEU A 293 8.08 0.14 12.61
C LEU A 293 8.28 -1.33 12.23
N ARG A 294 8.30 -1.58 10.92
CA ARG A 294 8.32 -2.95 10.39
C ARG A 294 9.74 -3.47 10.44
N ASN A 295 9.98 -4.42 11.32
CA ASN A 295 11.21 -5.20 11.28
C ASN A 295 11.20 -6.09 10.04
N PRO A 296 12.37 -6.44 9.48
CA PRO A 296 12.47 -7.47 8.47
C PRO A 296 11.80 -8.77 8.94
N SER A 297 11.19 -9.48 8.02
CA SER A 297 10.58 -10.78 8.30
C SER A 297 11.67 -11.76 8.78
N LYS A 298 11.28 -12.70 9.63
CA LYS A 298 12.16 -13.80 10.02
C LYS A 298 11.70 -15.08 9.33
N LEU A 299 12.62 -15.77 8.66
CA LEU A 299 12.35 -17.08 8.06
C LEU A 299 12.75 -18.22 9.00
N GLU A 300 11.79 -19.02 9.41
CA GLU A 300 12.01 -20.20 10.22
C GLU A 300 11.86 -21.45 9.34
N PHE A 301 12.92 -22.26 9.26
CA PHE A 301 12.89 -23.50 8.50
C PHE A 301 11.84 -24.47 9.06
N VAL A 302 10.99 -25.00 8.19
CA VAL A 302 9.97 -26.00 8.55
C VAL A 302 10.43 -27.39 8.13
N ARG A 303 10.66 -27.56 6.83
CA ARG A 303 11.14 -28.84 6.26
C ARG A 303 11.64 -28.68 4.84
N SER A 304 12.31 -29.70 4.33
CA SER A 304 12.66 -29.84 2.93
C SER A 304 12.48 -31.28 2.44
N ILE A 305 12.31 -31.42 1.14
CA ILE A 305 12.32 -32.69 0.42
C ILE A 305 13.34 -32.63 -0.70
N GLU A 306 14.11 -33.71 -0.87
CA GLU A 306 14.96 -33.89 -2.05
C GLU A 306 14.11 -34.30 -3.24
N LEU A 307 14.40 -33.74 -4.41
CA LEU A 307 13.70 -34.05 -5.65
C LEU A 307 14.41 -35.23 -6.31
N LYS A 308 13.74 -36.38 -6.34
CA LYS A 308 14.24 -37.61 -6.95
C LYS A 308 13.30 -38.06 -8.04
N LYS A 309 13.84 -38.72 -9.07
CA LYS A 309 13.05 -39.37 -10.12
C LYS A 309 12.00 -40.31 -9.53
N THR A 310 10.80 -40.24 -10.03
CA THR A 310 9.69 -41.10 -9.62
C THR A 310 8.96 -41.65 -10.85
N GLY A 311 8.59 -42.91 -10.80
CA GLY A 311 7.77 -43.55 -11.84
C GLY A 311 8.39 -43.48 -13.22
N ASP A 312 7.75 -42.73 -14.13
CA ASP A 312 8.10 -42.56 -15.53
C ASP A 312 8.98 -41.33 -15.83
N ASP A 313 9.62 -40.74 -14.82
CA ASP A 313 10.49 -39.59 -15.01
C ASP A 313 11.72 -39.91 -15.85
N LEU A 314 11.89 -39.19 -16.94
CA LEU A 314 13.06 -39.32 -17.81
C LEU A 314 14.26 -38.54 -17.26
N GLU A 315 13.99 -37.36 -16.67
CA GLU A 315 14.98 -36.44 -16.15
C GLU A 315 14.83 -36.27 -14.63
N GLU A 316 15.88 -35.79 -13.97
CA GLU A 316 15.77 -35.30 -12.59
C GLU A 316 14.75 -34.16 -12.51
N PRO A 317 13.82 -34.17 -11.53
CA PRO A 317 12.79 -33.16 -11.45
C PRO A 317 13.36 -31.73 -11.38
N PHE A 318 12.82 -30.84 -12.19
CA PHE A 318 13.18 -29.42 -12.20
C PHE A 318 11.92 -28.58 -11.95
N TYR A 319 11.75 -28.13 -10.72
CA TYR A 319 10.57 -27.37 -10.31
C TYR A 319 10.68 -25.91 -10.71
N SER A 320 9.84 -25.50 -11.67
CA SER A 320 9.88 -24.20 -12.35
C SER A 320 8.80 -23.21 -11.93
N GLY A 321 7.74 -23.66 -11.26
CA GLY A 321 6.65 -22.81 -10.86
C GLY A 321 5.95 -23.34 -9.62
N PHE A 322 5.59 -22.42 -8.73
CA PHE A 322 4.91 -22.71 -7.47
C PHE A 322 3.72 -21.78 -7.27
N SER A 323 2.63 -22.31 -6.75
CA SER A 323 1.53 -21.51 -6.26
C SER A 323 0.81 -22.22 -5.11
N PHE A 324 0.60 -21.52 -4.01
CA PHE A 324 -0.27 -22.01 -2.96
C PHE A 324 -1.74 -21.82 -3.33
N LEU A 325 -2.54 -22.85 -3.13
CA LEU A 325 -3.99 -22.73 -3.11
C LEU A 325 -4.42 -22.11 -1.77
N PRO A 326 -5.60 -21.48 -1.70
CA PRO A 326 -6.09 -20.87 -0.46
C PRO A 326 -6.22 -21.81 0.73
N ASP A 327 -6.37 -23.11 0.50
CA ASP A 327 -6.42 -24.14 1.54
C ASP A 327 -5.03 -24.63 2.03
N GLY A 328 -3.94 -24.02 1.54
CA GLY A 328 -2.56 -24.32 1.93
C GLY A 328 -1.90 -25.43 1.12
N ARG A 329 -2.59 -26.09 0.20
CA ARG A 329 -1.95 -27.02 -0.74
C ARG A 329 -1.02 -26.25 -1.68
N LEU A 330 0.09 -26.87 -2.05
CA LEU A 330 1.07 -26.29 -2.97
C LEU A 330 0.98 -26.99 -4.34
N VAL A 331 0.73 -26.21 -5.38
CA VAL A 331 0.80 -26.65 -6.78
C VAL A 331 2.20 -26.39 -7.29
N VAL A 332 2.82 -27.39 -7.89
CA VAL A 332 4.21 -27.37 -8.36
C VAL A 332 4.29 -27.86 -9.79
N LEU A 333 5.07 -27.18 -10.61
CA LEU A 333 5.35 -27.62 -11.97
C LEU A 333 6.74 -28.26 -12.06
N ASP A 334 6.80 -29.48 -12.57
CA ASP A 334 8.05 -30.10 -13.00
C ASP A 334 8.26 -29.86 -14.51
N ASN A 335 9.15 -28.94 -14.80
CA ASN A 335 9.43 -28.49 -16.16
C ASN A 335 9.98 -29.61 -17.05
N PHE A 336 10.94 -30.38 -16.55
CA PHE A 336 11.62 -31.41 -17.35
C PHE A 336 10.73 -32.63 -17.61
N ASN A 337 9.90 -32.99 -16.65
CA ASN A 337 9.02 -34.14 -16.79
C ASN A 337 7.58 -33.77 -17.20
N SER A 338 7.30 -32.48 -17.46
CA SER A 338 5.99 -32.00 -17.92
C SER A 338 4.86 -32.43 -16.96
N LYS A 339 5.04 -32.23 -15.67
CA LYS A 339 4.11 -32.64 -14.62
C LYS A 339 3.62 -31.46 -13.81
N CYS A 340 2.37 -31.54 -13.39
CA CYS A 340 1.78 -30.71 -12.33
C CYS A 340 1.57 -31.59 -11.12
N LEU A 341 2.22 -31.23 -9.99
CA LEU A 341 2.16 -31.99 -8.74
C LEU A 341 1.39 -31.20 -7.71
N ILE A 342 0.60 -31.91 -6.91
CA ILE A 342 -0.11 -31.32 -5.77
C ILE A 342 0.50 -31.85 -4.49
N TYR A 343 0.98 -30.94 -3.65
CA TYR A 343 1.52 -31.23 -2.33
C TYR A 343 0.56 -30.80 -1.24
N ASP A 344 0.53 -31.56 -0.14
CA ASP A 344 -0.12 -31.10 1.09
C ASP A 344 0.79 -30.14 1.87
N VAL A 345 0.27 -29.60 2.98
CA VAL A 345 1.01 -28.71 3.89
C VAL A 345 2.28 -29.34 4.49
N ASN A 346 2.39 -30.65 4.40
CA ASN A 346 3.54 -31.44 4.89
C ASN A 346 4.51 -31.82 3.77
N LEU A 347 4.38 -31.24 2.58
CA LEU A 347 5.16 -31.58 1.39
C LEU A 347 5.07 -33.06 0.99
N ASN A 348 3.94 -33.72 1.23
CA ASN A 348 3.66 -35.04 0.65
C ASN A 348 2.93 -34.88 -0.67
N VAL A 349 3.37 -35.58 -1.70
CA VAL A 349 2.70 -35.61 -3.01
C VAL A 349 1.33 -36.28 -2.85
N LYS A 350 0.27 -35.57 -3.23
CA LYS A 350 -1.11 -36.09 -3.21
C LYS A 350 -1.58 -36.51 -4.59
N ASN A 351 -1.10 -35.83 -5.62
CA ASN A 351 -1.41 -36.22 -7.00
C ASN A 351 -0.32 -35.71 -7.96
N THR A 352 -0.24 -36.36 -9.10
CA THR A 352 0.61 -35.98 -10.22
C THR A 352 -0.24 -36.01 -11.49
N TYR A 353 -0.25 -34.91 -12.23
CA TYR A 353 -0.94 -34.78 -13.51
C TYR A 353 0.08 -34.54 -14.62
N LYS A 354 0.07 -35.39 -15.67
CA LYS A 354 0.91 -35.22 -16.83
C LYS A 354 0.33 -34.14 -17.74
N LEU A 355 1.12 -33.10 -17.99
CA LEU A 355 0.74 -32.05 -18.91
C LEU A 355 0.93 -32.55 -20.38
N PRO A 356 0.05 -32.16 -21.32
CA PRO A 356 0.12 -32.59 -22.70
C PRO A 356 1.21 -31.88 -23.51
N TYR A 357 2.01 -31.02 -22.89
CA TYR A 357 3.08 -30.24 -23.53
C TYR A 357 4.34 -30.23 -22.66
N LYS A 358 5.46 -29.87 -23.30
CA LYS A 358 6.77 -29.81 -22.65
C LYS A 358 7.00 -28.42 -22.04
N TYR A 359 7.86 -28.37 -21.03
CA TYR A 359 8.40 -27.16 -20.42
C TYR A 359 7.34 -26.20 -19.86
N PRO A 360 6.49 -26.62 -18.90
CA PRO A 360 5.69 -25.68 -18.15
C PRO A 360 6.60 -24.75 -17.32
N TYR A 361 6.35 -23.43 -17.32
CA TYR A 361 7.25 -22.48 -16.67
C TYR A 361 6.74 -22.00 -15.32
N CYS A 362 5.54 -21.44 -15.26
CA CYS A 362 5.01 -20.85 -14.06
C CYS A 362 3.54 -21.21 -13.85
N VAL A 363 3.10 -21.16 -12.60
CA VAL A 363 1.71 -21.41 -12.21
C VAL A 363 1.24 -20.33 -11.24
N ALA A 364 0.01 -19.88 -11.40
CA ALA A 364 -0.68 -19.01 -10.45
C ALA A 364 -2.04 -19.57 -10.07
N ALA A 365 -2.40 -19.50 -8.78
CA ALA A 365 -3.73 -19.86 -8.32
C ALA A 365 -4.71 -18.74 -8.72
N VAL A 366 -5.81 -19.14 -9.36
CA VAL A 366 -6.89 -18.26 -9.82
C VAL A 366 -8.01 -18.21 -8.79
N SER A 367 -8.35 -19.38 -8.26
CA SER A 367 -9.39 -19.55 -7.23
C SER A 367 -8.98 -20.65 -6.25
N ASP A 368 -9.93 -21.11 -5.43
CA ASP A 368 -9.72 -22.20 -4.49
C ASP A 368 -9.44 -23.55 -5.16
N ASP A 369 -9.83 -23.69 -6.41
CA ASP A 369 -9.78 -24.94 -7.18
C ASP A 369 -9.31 -24.78 -8.63
N GLU A 370 -8.85 -23.59 -9.02
CA GLU A 370 -8.38 -23.33 -10.38
C GLU A 370 -6.98 -22.70 -10.36
N VAL A 371 -6.13 -23.18 -11.25
CA VAL A 371 -4.80 -22.63 -11.50
C VAL A 371 -4.60 -22.37 -12.98
N VAL A 372 -3.78 -21.39 -13.32
CA VAL A 372 -3.34 -21.09 -14.69
C VAL A 372 -1.84 -21.39 -14.82
N VAL A 373 -1.46 -21.99 -15.93
CA VAL A 373 -0.08 -22.44 -16.22
C VAL A 373 0.41 -21.77 -17.50
N THR A 374 1.63 -21.21 -17.45
CA THR A 374 2.38 -20.79 -18.64
C THR A 374 3.19 -21.95 -19.19
N SER A 375 3.26 -22.08 -20.50
CA SER A 375 4.00 -23.18 -21.13
C SER A 375 5.10 -22.67 -22.05
N GLY A 376 6.25 -23.32 -21.99
CA GLY A 376 7.35 -23.09 -22.92
C GLY A 376 7.10 -23.70 -24.28
N GLY A 377 7.48 -22.98 -25.34
CA GLY A 377 7.35 -23.42 -26.71
C GLY A 377 5.93 -23.38 -27.29
N ASN A 378 4.92 -23.03 -26.48
CA ASN A 378 3.55 -22.82 -26.91
C ASN A 378 3.07 -21.45 -26.41
N ASN A 379 2.54 -20.65 -27.34
CA ASN A 379 1.98 -19.35 -26.98
C ASN A 379 0.57 -19.53 -26.39
N ARG A 380 0.47 -20.04 -25.16
CA ARG A 380 -0.84 -20.27 -24.53
C ARG A 380 -0.78 -20.26 -23.00
N LEU A 381 -1.92 -19.98 -22.41
CA LEU A 381 -2.20 -20.16 -21.00
C LEU A 381 -3.19 -21.30 -20.81
N ASP A 382 -2.86 -22.30 -20.01
CA ASP A 382 -3.72 -23.43 -19.71
C ASP A 382 -4.31 -23.32 -18.31
N PHE A 383 -5.62 -23.48 -18.22
CA PHE A 383 -6.36 -23.47 -16.97
C PHE A 383 -6.66 -24.90 -16.54
N LEU A 384 -6.25 -25.23 -15.33
CA LEU A 384 -6.45 -26.53 -14.72
C LEU A 384 -7.35 -26.41 -13.49
N ASN A 385 -8.27 -27.35 -13.34
CA ASN A 385 -9.05 -27.48 -12.12
C ASN A 385 -8.34 -28.43 -11.15
N VAL A 386 -8.23 -28.05 -9.88
CA VAL A 386 -7.61 -28.84 -8.79
C VAL A 386 -8.67 -29.07 -7.71
N SER A 387 -9.37 -30.18 -7.79
CA SER A 387 -10.46 -30.51 -6.87
C SER A 387 -9.97 -30.62 -5.41
N LYS A 388 -10.89 -30.56 -4.45
CA LYS A 388 -10.60 -30.81 -3.02
C LYS A 388 -10.05 -32.22 -2.75
N THR A 389 -10.31 -33.18 -3.64
CA THR A 389 -9.73 -34.54 -3.59
C THR A 389 -8.39 -34.64 -4.30
N ASN A 390 -7.77 -33.52 -4.64
CA ASN A 390 -6.50 -33.39 -5.34
C ASN A 390 -6.50 -33.86 -6.80
N LYS A 391 -7.64 -34.17 -7.40
CA LYS A 391 -7.72 -34.53 -8.81
C LYS A 391 -7.49 -33.27 -9.66
N VAL A 392 -6.53 -33.35 -10.57
CA VAL A 392 -6.24 -32.30 -11.55
C VAL A 392 -6.89 -32.65 -12.89
N THR A 393 -7.57 -31.71 -13.50
CA THR A 393 -8.20 -31.86 -14.81
C THR A 393 -7.99 -30.60 -15.65
N PHE A 394 -7.79 -30.78 -16.95
CA PHE A 394 -7.75 -29.66 -17.89
C PHE A 394 -9.13 -29.00 -18.00
N LYS A 395 -9.19 -27.67 -17.98
CA LYS A 395 -10.42 -26.90 -18.07
C LYS A 395 -10.55 -26.19 -19.43
N ARG A 396 -9.58 -25.33 -19.76
CA ARG A 396 -9.54 -24.57 -21.01
C ARG A 396 -8.14 -24.07 -21.30
N SER A 397 -7.93 -23.57 -22.51
CA SER A 397 -6.71 -22.91 -22.94
C SER A 397 -7.03 -21.58 -23.62
N CYS A 398 -6.16 -20.60 -23.47
CA CYS A 398 -6.18 -19.35 -24.22
C CYS A 398 -4.91 -19.27 -25.08
N GLU A 399 -5.08 -19.01 -26.37
CA GLU A 399 -3.94 -18.75 -27.28
C GLU A 399 -3.44 -17.33 -27.08
N MET A 400 -2.11 -17.16 -27.07
CA MET A 400 -1.42 -15.91 -26.78
C MET A 400 -0.56 -15.48 -27.96
N ASN A 401 -0.32 -14.17 -28.09
CA ASN A 401 0.57 -13.63 -29.13
C ASN A 401 2.06 -13.75 -28.77
N ALA A 402 2.38 -14.07 -27.52
CA ALA A 402 3.75 -14.21 -27.03
C ALA A 402 3.90 -15.39 -26.07
N GLN A 403 5.15 -15.78 -25.79
CA GLN A 403 5.48 -16.72 -24.72
C GLN A 403 5.69 -15.99 -23.40
N TYR A 404 5.32 -16.64 -22.31
CA TYR A 404 5.38 -16.07 -20.96
C TYR A 404 6.20 -16.94 -20.01
N ASP A 405 7.14 -16.31 -19.29
CA ASP A 405 8.05 -16.97 -18.33
C ASP A 405 7.42 -17.03 -16.92
N SER A 406 6.84 -15.95 -16.47
CA SER A 406 6.15 -15.89 -15.17
C SER A 406 4.73 -15.32 -15.29
N ILE A 407 3.89 -15.63 -14.30
CA ILE A 407 2.51 -15.17 -14.20
C ILE A 407 2.18 -14.85 -12.74
N SER A 408 1.51 -13.73 -12.51
CA SER A 408 1.03 -13.33 -11.20
C SER A 408 -0.38 -12.75 -11.31
N MET A 409 -1.25 -13.09 -10.37
CA MET A 409 -2.60 -12.49 -10.30
C MET A 409 -2.50 -11.00 -10.02
N MET A 410 -3.22 -10.20 -10.78
CA MET A 410 -3.39 -8.76 -10.57
C MET A 410 -4.69 -8.48 -9.78
N ASN A 411 -5.78 -9.07 -10.25
CA ASN A 411 -7.09 -9.06 -9.63
C ASN A 411 -7.87 -10.30 -10.08
N ASN A 412 -9.16 -10.38 -9.78
CA ASN A 412 -9.98 -11.54 -10.16
C ASN A 412 -10.19 -11.70 -11.69
N GLU A 413 -9.80 -10.72 -12.51
CA GLU A 413 -10.05 -10.70 -13.94
C GLU A 413 -8.76 -10.69 -14.77
N ASN A 414 -7.62 -10.29 -14.18
CA ASN A 414 -6.40 -10.04 -14.92
C ASN A 414 -5.15 -10.62 -14.24
N PHE A 415 -4.18 -10.95 -15.07
CA PHE A 415 -2.83 -11.36 -14.71
C PHE A 415 -1.81 -10.33 -15.19
N VAL A 416 -0.69 -10.22 -14.50
CA VAL A 416 0.54 -9.71 -15.07
C VAL A 416 1.44 -10.88 -15.46
N VAL A 417 2.00 -10.84 -16.67
CA VAL A 417 2.85 -11.89 -17.22
C VAL A 417 4.18 -11.30 -17.70
N SER A 418 5.29 -11.98 -17.47
CA SER A 418 6.58 -11.61 -18.07
C SER A 418 6.75 -12.27 -19.43
N THR A 419 7.24 -11.51 -20.40
CA THR A 419 7.37 -11.97 -21.79
C THR A 419 8.75 -12.56 -22.06
N ILE A 420 8.80 -13.49 -23.02
CA ILE A 420 10.02 -14.08 -23.55
C ILE A 420 10.27 -13.52 -24.94
N ASP A 421 11.51 -13.12 -25.24
CA ASP A 421 11.97 -12.59 -26.54
C ASP A 421 11.07 -11.50 -27.16
N HIS A 422 10.48 -10.66 -26.31
CA HIS A 422 9.59 -9.58 -26.68
C HIS A 422 10.11 -8.24 -26.19
N ILE A 423 9.80 -7.13 -26.93
CA ILE A 423 10.27 -5.77 -26.59
C ILE A 423 9.59 -5.17 -25.36
N LYS A 424 8.41 -5.67 -25.00
CA LYS A 424 7.73 -5.32 -23.76
C LYS A 424 8.06 -6.38 -22.71
N PRO A 425 8.64 -6.05 -21.56
CA PRO A 425 9.10 -7.04 -20.58
C PRO A 425 7.95 -7.75 -19.86
N PHE A 426 6.78 -7.14 -19.83
CA PHE A 426 5.56 -7.71 -19.26
C PHE A 426 4.30 -7.14 -19.92
N ARG A 427 3.17 -7.83 -19.75
CA ARG A 427 1.85 -7.48 -20.27
C ARG A 427 0.78 -7.79 -19.23
N ILE A 428 -0.39 -7.18 -19.38
CA ILE A 428 -1.61 -7.61 -18.69
C ILE A 428 -2.36 -8.57 -19.62
N VAL A 429 -2.82 -9.67 -19.07
CA VAL A 429 -3.65 -10.66 -19.75
C VAL A 429 -4.94 -10.85 -18.95
N SER A 430 -6.09 -10.75 -19.63
CA SER A 430 -7.38 -11.02 -19.00
C SER A 430 -7.62 -12.51 -18.79
N MET A 431 -8.60 -12.87 -17.98
CA MET A 431 -9.07 -14.25 -17.82
C MET A 431 -9.59 -14.86 -19.12
N SER A 432 -10.04 -14.05 -20.08
CA SER A 432 -10.46 -14.47 -21.44
C SER A 432 -9.29 -14.67 -22.40
N GLY A 433 -8.09 -14.18 -22.06
CA GLY A 433 -6.90 -14.25 -22.90
C GLY A 433 -6.61 -12.97 -23.68
N ASP A 434 -7.33 -11.86 -23.42
CA ASP A 434 -7.05 -10.59 -24.07
C ASP A 434 -5.77 -9.98 -23.51
N GLU A 435 -4.85 -9.63 -24.40
CA GLU A 435 -3.54 -9.09 -24.06
C GLU A 435 -3.54 -7.56 -24.16
N THR A 436 -3.06 -6.88 -23.13
CA THR A 436 -2.97 -5.42 -23.08
C THR A 436 -1.57 -4.98 -22.70
N ASP A 437 -1.00 -4.07 -23.50
CA ASP A 437 0.26 -3.42 -23.18
C ASP A 437 0.06 -2.33 -22.12
N ILE A 438 0.99 -2.25 -21.19
CA ILE A 438 0.98 -1.21 -20.16
C ILE A 438 1.71 0.02 -20.69
N ASN A 439 1.07 1.18 -20.61
CA ASN A 439 1.64 2.44 -21.10
C ASN A 439 2.56 3.09 -20.05
N ILE A 440 3.65 2.42 -19.71
CA ILE A 440 4.72 2.95 -18.84
C ILE A 440 6.07 2.79 -19.54
N LYS A 441 7.04 3.60 -19.11
CA LYS A 441 8.40 3.54 -19.65
C LYS A 441 9.12 2.31 -19.07
N THR A 442 9.30 1.29 -19.91
CA THR A 442 10.05 0.07 -19.58
C THR A 442 11.34 -0.03 -20.37
N SER A 443 12.20 -0.97 -20.00
CA SER A 443 13.31 -1.40 -20.84
C SER A 443 12.77 -1.94 -22.17
N SER A 444 13.43 -1.61 -23.28
CA SER A 444 13.16 -2.20 -24.60
C SER A 444 14.00 -3.45 -24.88
N LYS A 445 14.69 -3.98 -23.87
CA LYS A 445 15.48 -5.19 -23.94
C LYS A 445 14.57 -6.40 -24.11
N LYS A 446 14.99 -7.33 -24.95
CA LYS A 446 14.39 -8.66 -25.07
C LYS A 446 15.02 -9.62 -24.05
N TYR A 447 14.19 -10.41 -23.42
CA TYR A 447 14.59 -11.31 -22.32
C TYR A 447 14.55 -12.76 -22.77
N PRO A 448 15.68 -13.51 -22.73
CA PRO A 448 15.69 -14.95 -22.91
C PRO A 448 14.87 -15.67 -21.83
N VAL A 449 14.53 -16.91 -22.09
CA VAL A 449 13.85 -17.79 -21.13
C VAL A 449 14.57 -17.83 -19.77
N GLY A 450 13.83 -17.66 -18.69
CA GLY A 450 14.36 -17.77 -17.32
C GLY A 450 15.22 -16.60 -16.88
N THR A 451 15.09 -15.44 -17.52
CA THR A 451 15.83 -14.23 -17.17
C THR A 451 14.93 -13.06 -16.78
N ASN A 452 13.62 -13.17 -17.01
CA ASN A 452 12.64 -12.13 -16.74
C ASN A 452 11.50 -12.68 -15.88
N TYR A 453 11.41 -12.23 -14.63
CA TYR A 453 10.34 -12.62 -13.72
C TYR A 453 9.55 -11.38 -13.31
N CYS A 454 8.24 -11.51 -13.15
CA CYS A 454 7.42 -10.41 -12.64
C CYS A 454 6.44 -10.90 -11.58
N THR A 455 6.07 -9.99 -10.70
CA THR A 455 4.96 -10.16 -9.75
C THR A 455 4.22 -8.85 -9.58
N TYR A 456 2.99 -8.92 -9.08
CA TYR A 456 2.13 -7.75 -8.85
C TYR A 456 1.81 -7.58 -7.36
N ILE A 457 1.92 -6.36 -6.87
CA ILE A 457 1.54 -6.01 -5.49
C ILE A 457 0.11 -5.47 -5.52
N CYS A 458 -0.85 -6.33 -5.15
CA CYS A 458 -2.25 -5.96 -5.07
C CYS A 458 -2.48 -4.79 -4.09
N GLY A 459 -3.32 -3.82 -4.49
CA GLY A 459 -3.64 -2.66 -3.67
C GLY A 459 -2.63 -1.51 -3.73
N ARG A 460 -1.53 -1.65 -4.49
CA ARG A 460 -0.55 -0.57 -4.71
C ARG A 460 -0.32 -0.24 -6.17
N SER A 461 -0.94 -0.95 -7.09
CA SER A 461 -0.73 -0.79 -8.54
C SER A 461 0.74 -0.86 -8.95
N ILE A 462 1.51 -1.77 -8.32
CA ILE A 462 2.95 -1.93 -8.53
C ILE A 462 3.25 -3.26 -9.20
N ILE A 463 4.04 -3.20 -10.29
CA ILE A 463 4.68 -4.37 -10.89
C ILE A 463 6.15 -4.39 -10.45
N VAL A 464 6.61 -5.53 -9.96
CA VAL A 464 8.01 -5.78 -9.66
C VAL A 464 8.57 -6.74 -10.69
N GLN A 465 9.66 -6.36 -11.33
CA GLN A 465 10.35 -7.14 -12.36
C GLN A 465 11.77 -7.47 -11.91
N ALA A 466 12.18 -8.72 -12.00
CA ALA A 466 13.56 -9.15 -11.83
C ALA A 466 14.24 -9.34 -13.19
N ASP A 467 15.31 -8.58 -13.42
CA ASP A 467 16.22 -8.74 -14.56
C ASP A 467 17.46 -9.50 -14.08
N ARG A 468 17.47 -10.80 -14.36
CA ARG A 468 18.52 -11.70 -13.93
C ARG A 468 19.88 -11.38 -14.51
N ASP A 469 19.93 -10.94 -15.77
CA ASP A 469 21.16 -10.72 -16.49
C ASP A 469 21.87 -9.41 -16.10
N GLU A 470 21.08 -8.44 -15.61
CA GLU A 470 21.61 -7.13 -15.18
C GLU A 470 21.76 -6.97 -13.67
N ASP A 471 21.45 -8.01 -12.87
CA ASP A 471 21.48 -7.95 -11.41
C ASP A 471 20.59 -6.81 -10.86
N LYS A 472 19.39 -6.62 -11.43
CA LYS A 472 18.49 -5.52 -11.09
C LYS A 472 17.08 -5.98 -10.80
N ILE A 473 16.43 -5.24 -9.92
CA ILE A 473 14.97 -5.30 -9.74
C ILE A 473 14.40 -3.95 -10.17
N TYR A 474 13.39 -3.97 -11.02
CA TYR A 474 12.62 -2.79 -11.42
C TYR A 474 11.27 -2.81 -10.70
N ILE A 475 10.86 -1.69 -10.17
CA ILE A 475 9.58 -1.49 -9.50
C ILE A 475 8.84 -0.39 -10.24
N TYR A 476 7.72 -0.72 -10.85
CA TYR A 476 6.92 0.17 -11.68
C TYR A 476 5.58 0.45 -11.00
N ASN A 477 5.28 1.71 -10.75
CA ASN A 477 3.93 2.12 -10.40
C ASN A 477 3.14 2.37 -11.69
N ILE A 478 2.10 1.58 -11.94
CA ILE A 478 1.34 1.64 -13.19
C ILE A 478 0.32 2.80 -13.24
N GLU A 479 0.01 3.43 -12.11
CA GLU A 479 -0.88 4.59 -12.03
C GLU A 479 -0.10 5.89 -12.23
N SER A 480 1.03 6.08 -11.53
CA SER A 480 1.84 7.29 -11.66
C SER A 480 2.81 7.25 -12.85
N GLY A 481 3.13 6.07 -13.36
CA GLY A 481 4.15 5.87 -14.39
C GLY A 481 5.59 5.92 -13.87
N ASP A 482 5.78 6.11 -12.55
CA ASP A 482 7.10 6.15 -11.92
C ASP A 482 7.75 4.77 -11.86
N ASN A 483 9.08 4.75 -11.86
CA ASN A 483 9.84 3.53 -11.62
C ASN A 483 11.00 3.75 -10.67
N VAL A 484 11.36 2.68 -9.95
CA VAL A 484 12.54 2.59 -9.09
C VAL A 484 13.39 1.42 -9.55
N VAL A 485 14.70 1.61 -9.58
CA VAL A 485 15.66 0.55 -9.93
C VAL A 485 16.45 0.19 -8.67
N VAL A 486 16.32 -1.06 -8.24
CA VAL A 486 17.11 -1.61 -7.12
C VAL A 486 18.35 -2.28 -7.69
N LYS A 487 19.51 -1.78 -7.25
CA LYS A 487 20.83 -2.38 -7.52
C LYS A 487 21.57 -2.49 -6.19
N ASP A 488 21.78 -3.70 -5.72
CA ASP A 488 22.34 -3.99 -4.41
C ASP A 488 23.27 -5.19 -4.49
N GLU A 489 24.31 -5.24 -3.66
CA GLU A 489 25.28 -6.35 -3.61
C GLU A 489 24.63 -7.69 -3.20
N LEU A 490 23.52 -7.64 -2.51
CA LEU A 490 22.71 -8.81 -2.12
C LEU A 490 21.83 -9.32 -3.27
N VAL A 491 21.55 -8.49 -4.28
CA VAL A 491 20.69 -8.83 -5.42
C VAL A 491 21.55 -9.21 -6.62
N LYS A 492 21.89 -10.50 -6.76
CA LYS A 492 22.71 -11.04 -7.85
C LYS A 492 22.01 -12.21 -8.53
N SER A 493 21.90 -12.15 -9.85
CA SER A 493 21.11 -13.08 -10.66
C SER A 493 19.70 -13.27 -10.06
N PRO A 494 18.93 -12.17 -9.87
CA PRO A 494 17.62 -12.26 -9.24
C PRO A 494 16.67 -13.10 -10.07
N CYS A 495 15.88 -13.93 -9.39
CA CYS A 495 14.97 -14.87 -10.02
C CYS A 495 13.57 -14.73 -9.39
N GLY A 496 12.89 -15.83 -9.11
CA GLY A 496 11.54 -15.88 -8.59
C GLY A 496 11.21 -14.78 -7.58
N LEU A 497 10.04 -14.22 -7.72
CA LEU A 497 9.51 -13.14 -6.92
C LEU A 497 8.23 -13.59 -6.23
N ALA A 498 8.05 -13.25 -4.96
CA ALA A 498 6.79 -13.49 -4.26
C ALA A 498 6.49 -12.37 -3.27
N VAL A 499 5.21 -11.94 -3.22
CA VAL A 499 4.75 -10.87 -2.34
C VAL A 499 4.43 -11.45 -0.96
N GLY A 500 5.19 -11.05 0.04
CA GLY A 500 5.08 -11.44 1.44
C GLY A 500 4.20 -10.53 2.29
N PRO A 501 4.36 -10.59 3.63
CA PRO A 501 3.73 -9.67 4.55
C PRO A 501 4.08 -8.22 4.23
N TYR A 502 3.16 -7.31 4.53
CA TYR A 502 3.37 -5.86 4.37
C TYR A 502 3.68 -5.41 2.93
N ASP A 503 3.31 -6.24 1.94
CA ASP A 503 3.63 -6.04 0.52
C ASP A 503 5.13 -6.09 0.20
N HIS A 504 5.98 -6.54 1.13
CA HIS A 504 7.39 -6.79 0.85
C HIS A 504 7.53 -7.88 -0.20
N VAL A 505 8.54 -7.77 -1.03
CA VAL A 505 8.82 -8.76 -2.08
C VAL A 505 10.05 -9.58 -1.69
N PHE A 506 9.88 -10.88 -1.64
CA PHE A 506 10.98 -11.82 -1.51
C PHE A 506 11.53 -12.15 -2.89
N VAL A 507 12.84 -12.06 -3.02
CA VAL A 507 13.59 -12.26 -4.26
C VAL A 507 14.58 -13.39 -4.07
N GLY A 508 14.56 -14.37 -4.94
CA GLY A 508 15.62 -15.38 -4.99
C GLY A 508 16.88 -14.77 -5.60
N SER A 509 17.92 -14.57 -4.81
CA SER A 509 19.22 -14.11 -5.29
C SER A 509 20.12 -15.32 -5.49
N ASN A 510 20.18 -15.78 -6.74
CA ASN A 510 20.79 -17.06 -7.08
C ASN A 510 22.29 -17.06 -6.77
N SER A 511 23.02 -16.03 -7.17
CA SER A 511 24.49 -15.99 -7.04
C SER A 511 24.93 -15.71 -5.59
N THR A 512 24.13 -15.01 -4.79
CA THR A 512 24.40 -14.80 -3.35
C THR A 512 23.87 -15.92 -2.46
N LYS A 513 23.09 -16.85 -3.05
CA LYS A 513 22.53 -18.04 -2.37
C LYS A 513 21.58 -17.70 -1.22
N CYS A 514 20.88 -16.58 -1.30
CA CYS A 514 19.96 -16.12 -0.27
C CYS A 514 18.61 -15.69 -0.84
N LEU A 515 17.66 -15.46 0.04
CA LEU A 515 16.43 -14.73 -0.29
C LEU A 515 16.57 -13.31 0.22
N VAL A 516 16.34 -12.34 -0.66
CA VAL A 516 16.41 -10.92 -0.32
C VAL A 516 15.00 -10.38 -0.14
N GLU A 517 14.74 -9.69 0.96
CA GLU A 517 13.47 -9.02 1.22
C GLU A 517 13.59 -7.53 0.87
N ILE A 518 12.70 -7.04 -0.01
CA ILE A 518 12.67 -5.65 -0.45
C ILE A 518 11.30 -5.03 -0.19
N THR A 519 11.28 -3.73 0.11
CA THR A 519 10.01 -2.97 0.24
C THR A 519 9.41 -2.66 -1.13
N PRO A 520 8.11 -2.31 -1.21
CA PRO A 520 7.49 -1.79 -2.42
C PRO A 520 8.16 -0.54 -3.01
N GLY A 521 8.89 0.22 -2.19
CA GLY A 521 9.67 1.39 -2.61
C GLY A 521 11.10 1.06 -3.04
N GLY A 522 11.50 -0.22 -3.11
CA GLY A 522 12.81 -0.63 -3.61
C GLY A 522 13.94 -0.68 -2.58
N ARG A 523 13.64 -0.50 -1.30
CA ARG A 523 14.67 -0.63 -0.25
C ARG A 523 14.89 -2.11 0.07
N VAL A 524 16.14 -2.56 0.09
CA VAL A 524 16.55 -3.85 0.64
C VAL A 524 16.46 -3.79 2.17
N LEU A 525 15.68 -4.71 2.76
CA LEU A 525 15.48 -4.79 4.20
C LEU A 525 16.40 -5.79 4.87
N SER A 526 16.53 -6.96 4.28
CA SER A 526 17.30 -8.07 4.84
C SER A 526 17.65 -9.09 3.77
N SER A 527 18.61 -9.92 4.09
CA SER A 527 18.88 -11.16 3.37
C SER A 527 18.72 -12.35 4.31
N HIS A 528 18.02 -13.38 3.83
CA HIS A 528 17.80 -14.61 4.57
C HIS A 528 18.65 -15.70 3.96
N GLN A 529 19.62 -16.18 4.72
CA GLN A 529 20.44 -17.32 4.30
C GLN A 529 19.58 -18.58 4.26
N VAL A 530 19.61 -19.27 3.15
CA VAL A 530 18.91 -20.54 2.94
C VAL A 530 19.94 -21.62 2.61
N ASP A 531 19.71 -22.84 3.10
CA ASP A 531 20.59 -23.96 2.77
C ASP A 531 20.36 -24.44 1.34
N MET A 532 20.71 -23.56 0.36
CA MET A 532 20.54 -23.79 -1.06
C MET A 532 21.67 -23.17 -1.87
N MET A 533 22.14 -23.92 -2.87
CA MET A 533 23.16 -23.42 -3.79
C MET A 533 22.60 -22.51 -4.89
N SER A 534 21.31 -22.65 -5.19
CA SER A 534 20.63 -21.92 -6.26
C SER A 534 19.14 -21.75 -5.93
N PRO A 535 18.79 -20.88 -4.94
CA PRO A 535 17.39 -20.55 -4.65
C PRO A 535 16.79 -19.79 -5.84
N ARG A 536 15.74 -20.34 -6.46
CA ARG A 536 15.27 -19.78 -7.72
C ARG A 536 13.78 -19.45 -7.73
N TYR A 537 12.92 -20.42 -7.57
CA TYR A 537 11.47 -20.20 -7.62
C TYR A 537 10.90 -20.12 -6.22
N ILE A 538 10.05 -19.13 -6.00
CA ILE A 538 9.50 -18.80 -4.69
C ILE A 538 7.98 -18.67 -4.81
N ALA A 539 7.26 -19.15 -3.81
CA ALA A 539 5.85 -18.84 -3.61
C ALA A 539 5.58 -18.56 -2.13
N ILE A 540 4.63 -17.70 -1.87
CA ILE A 540 4.16 -17.39 -0.51
C ILE A 540 2.67 -17.71 -0.42
N SER A 541 2.26 -18.30 0.71
CA SER A 541 0.86 -18.66 0.96
C SER A 541 -0.05 -17.42 1.04
N LYS A 542 -1.35 -17.59 0.77
CA LYS A 542 -2.32 -16.48 0.77
C LYS A 542 -2.39 -15.75 2.12
N ASP A 543 -2.23 -16.48 3.22
CA ASP A 543 -2.18 -15.93 4.58
C ASP A 543 -0.81 -15.30 4.95
N LYS A 544 0.15 -15.29 4.01
CA LYS A 544 1.49 -14.73 4.15
C LYS A 544 2.35 -15.37 5.24
N LYS A 545 2.04 -16.60 5.66
CA LYS A 545 2.74 -17.28 6.74
C LYS A 545 3.75 -18.33 6.29
N LEU A 546 3.61 -18.84 5.07
CA LEU A 546 4.48 -19.87 4.53
C LEU A 546 5.16 -19.41 3.25
N LEU A 547 6.44 -19.75 3.11
CA LEU A 547 7.26 -19.52 1.93
C LEU A 547 7.83 -20.84 1.46
N ALA A 548 7.56 -21.18 0.20
CA ALA A 548 8.16 -22.33 -0.49
C ALA A 548 9.25 -21.83 -1.44
N VAL A 549 10.39 -22.52 -1.49
CA VAL A 549 11.49 -22.18 -2.39
C VAL A 549 12.15 -23.45 -2.96
N SER A 550 12.53 -23.41 -4.24
CA SER A 550 13.28 -24.50 -4.87
C SER A 550 14.77 -24.19 -4.98
N ASN A 551 15.57 -25.22 -4.73
CA ASN A 551 16.96 -25.28 -5.15
C ASN A 551 17.08 -25.92 -6.53
N THR A 552 17.59 -25.19 -7.52
CA THR A 552 17.74 -25.68 -8.88
C THR A 552 19.16 -26.12 -9.23
N ALA A 553 20.07 -26.12 -8.26
CA ALA A 553 21.43 -26.60 -8.46
C ALA A 553 21.41 -28.09 -8.86
N LYS A 554 22.22 -28.44 -9.86
CA LYS A 554 22.37 -29.83 -10.31
C LYS A 554 22.85 -30.68 -9.11
N ASP A 555 22.34 -31.89 -9.00
CA ASP A 555 22.68 -32.89 -7.96
C ASP A 555 22.33 -32.47 -6.51
N ALA A 556 21.62 -31.34 -6.33
CA ALA A 556 21.19 -30.85 -5.02
C ALA A 556 19.77 -30.25 -5.07
N ARG A 557 18.94 -30.72 -6.00
CA ARG A 557 17.58 -30.19 -6.19
C ARG A 557 16.70 -30.56 -5.00
N LYS A 558 16.12 -29.54 -4.39
CA LYS A 558 15.20 -29.71 -3.26
C LYS A 558 14.13 -28.65 -3.25
N LEU A 559 13.01 -28.95 -2.61
CA LEU A 559 11.94 -28.02 -2.26
C LEU A 559 11.96 -27.82 -0.75
N SER A 560 12.04 -26.60 -0.28
CA SER A 560 12.03 -26.27 1.14
C SER A 560 10.86 -25.34 1.46
N LEU A 561 10.35 -25.50 2.69
CA LEU A 561 9.27 -24.71 3.26
C LEU A 561 9.78 -23.97 4.50
N TYR A 562 9.47 -22.69 4.57
CA TYR A 562 9.79 -21.80 5.68
C TYR A 562 8.51 -21.15 6.21
N LYS A 563 8.47 -20.88 7.51
CA LYS A 563 7.47 -20.03 8.13
C LYS A 563 7.99 -18.60 8.12
N ILE A 564 7.12 -17.66 7.79
CA ILE A 564 7.39 -16.21 7.87
C ILE A 564 6.84 -15.71 9.21
N ALA A 565 7.72 -15.14 10.05
CA ALA A 565 7.41 -14.66 11.40
C ALA A 565 7.70 -13.16 11.54
#